data_b122d3087bfd6a3d92e13ee741d974c8
#
_entry.id   b122d3087bfd6a3d92e13ee741d974c8
#
_cell.length_a   1.000
_cell.length_b   1.000
_cell.length_c   1.000
_cell.angle_alpha   90.00
_cell.angle_beta   90.00
_cell.angle_gamma   90.00
#
_symmetry.space_group_name_H-M   'P 1'
#
loop_
_entity.id
_entity.type
_entity.pdbx_description
1 polymer ?
#
loop_
_entity_poly.entity_id
_entity_poly.type
_entity_poly.pdbx_seq_one_letter_code
_entity_poly.pdbx_strand_id
1 'polypeptide(L)'
;MSDPAVRTLVVGAGGFLGRAVRRASAERPRATAAGSDVVRSASVPWADEDAAVTALVDAIRTVRTPDAPWRIVWSAGTGVVATGAEVFEAEQRLIGRVLETVADDAAAPGTLFFASSAGAVYAGSADAPFDEGTDPHPLAPYGRAKLAAEARFRDWATTTSTRLLVGRFSNLYGPGANLGKAQGLVSQLALAHLEGRPSSIYVPTETTRDYLYIEDAASMVLDALDLVDEEPAGTAVTKIFASGQSATIAEVIATVEQAFGESLDVRDGADPSATFQGLDLRFASRVLAEVDDRTFTDFAEGVRRTVEALGRDRR
;
A
#
# COMPACT_ATOMS: atom_id res chain seq x y z
N MET A 1 -7.28 -21.75 28.26
CA MET A 1 -8.24 -20.72 27.75
C MET A 1 -7.80 -20.43 26.35
N SER A 2 -8.67 -20.50 25.36
CA SER A 2 -8.34 -20.14 23.98
C SER A 2 -8.17 -18.61 23.90
N ASP A 3 -7.12 -18.15 23.23
CA ASP A 3 -6.93 -16.72 22.99
C ASP A 3 -8.13 -16.14 22.23
N PRO A 4 -8.60 -14.93 22.60
CA PRO A 4 -9.71 -14.31 21.91
C PRO A 4 -9.33 -14.01 20.44
N ALA A 5 -10.32 -14.11 19.55
CA ALA A 5 -10.12 -13.79 18.13
C ALA A 5 -9.71 -12.33 17.93
N VAL A 6 -8.76 -12.09 17.04
CA VAL A 6 -8.30 -10.73 16.68
C VAL A 6 -9.40 -10.03 15.86
N ARG A 7 -9.73 -8.81 16.24
CA ARG A 7 -10.68 -7.97 15.49
C ARG A 7 -9.91 -7.06 14.53
N THR A 8 -10.11 -7.23 13.24
CA THR A 8 -9.40 -6.45 12.22
C THR A 8 -10.34 -5.47 11.51
N LEU A 9 -9.96 -4.20 11.45
CA LEU A 9 -10.59 -3.17 10.62
C LEU A 9 -9.69 -2.83 9.44
N VAL A 10 -10.23 -2.87 8.21
CA VAL A 10 -9.54 -2.38 7.02
C VAL A 10 -10.14 -1.04 6.60
N VAL A 11 -9.40 0.04 6.84
CA VAL A 11 -9.70 1.39 6.36
C VAL A 11 -9.19 1.51 4.92
N GLY A 12 -10.07 1.89 4.00
CA GLY A 12 -9.75 1.85 2.57
C GLY A 12 -9.98 0.49 1.91
N ALA A 13 -10.87 -0.31 2.47
CA ALA A 13 -11.20 -1.68 2.04
C ALA A 13 -11.70 -1.80 0.58
N GLY A 14 -12.14 -0.72 -0.05
CA GLY A 14 -12.47 -0.62 -1.48
C GLY A 14 -11.28 -0.29 -2.38
N GLY A 15 -10.13 0.09 -1.81
CA GLY A 15 -8.89 0.40 -2.52
C GLY A 15 -8.15 -0.85 -3.01
N PHE A 16 -7.09 -0.65 -3.78
CA PHE A 16 -6.32 -1.74 -4.39
C PHE A 16 -5.73 -2.70 -3.35
N LEU A 17 -4.90 -2.18 -2.43
CA LEU A 17 -4.31 -2.96 -1.35
C LEU A 17 -5.38 -3.45 -0.35
N GLY A 18 -6.33 -2.60 0.04
CA GLY A 18 -7.33 -2.98 1.04
C GLY A 18 -8.23 -4.14 0.62
N ARG A 19 -8.61 -4.21 -0.67
CA ARG A 19 -9.34 -5.37 -1.22
C ARG A 19 -8.50 -6.65 -1.19
N ALA A 20 -7.23 -6.54 -1.56
CA ALA A 20 -6.32 -7.69 -1.56
C ALA A 20 -6.09 -8.23 -0.14
N VAL A 21 -5.82 -7.35 0.84
CA VAL A 21 -5.66 -7.74 2.25
C VAL A 21 -6.93 -8.40 2.79
N ARG A 22 -8.12 -7.86 2.50
CA ARG A 22 -9.37 -8.48 2.92
C ARG A 22 -9.55 -9.89 2.35
N ARG A 23 -9.25 -10.07 1.05
CA ARG A 23 -9.33 -11.39 0.40
C ARG A 23 -8.33 -12.36 1.02
N ALA A 24 -7.07 -11.97 1.10
CA ALA A 24 -6.04 -12.79 1.71
C ALA A 24 -6.37 -13.19 3.16
N SER A 25 -6.92 -12.27 3.95
CA SER A 25 -7.37 -12.55 5.32
C SER A 25 -8.51 -13.57 5.38
N ALA A 26 -9.43 -13.55 4.40
CA ALA A 26 -10.54 -14.52 4.34
C ALA A 26 -10.09 -15.93 3.88
N GLU A 27 -9.05 -16.00 3.06
CA GLU A 27 -8.51 -17.23 2.49
C GLU A 27 -7.46 -17.90 3.41
N ARG A 28 -6.93 -17.18 4.40
CA ARG A 28 -5.86 -17.67 5.27
C ARG A 28 -6.36 -18.82 6.15
N PRO A 29 -5.64 -19.97 6.17
CA PRO A 29 -5.95 -21.05 7.10
C PRO A 29 -5.86 -20.57 8.54
N ARG A 30 -6.87 -20.84 9.33
CA ARG A 30 -6.92 -20.44 10.74
C ARG A 30 -5.98 -21.31 11.57
N ALA A 31 -5.00 -20.70 12.20
CA ALA A 31 -4.02 -21.42 13.02
C ALA A 31 -4.58 -21.94 14.36
N THR A 32 -5.76 -21.46 14.82
CA THR A 32 -6.35 -21.90 16.10
C THR A 32 -7.85 -22.17 16.00
N ALA A 33 -8.31 -23.17 16.76
CA ALA A 33 -9.72 -23.53 16.92
C ALA A 33 -10.55 -22.46 17.72
N ALA A 34 -9.94 -21.38 18.12
CA ALA A 34 -10.50 -20.36 19.01
C ALA A 34 -10.94 -19.10 18.26
N GLY A 35 -12.02 -19.23 17.50
CA GLY A 35 -12.67 -18.05 16.90
C GLY A 35 -12.07 -17.60 15.56
N SER A 36 -12.92 -17.16 14.66
CA SER A 36 -12.51 -16.58 13.38
C SER A 36 -12.15 -15.11 13.54
N ASP A 37 -11.00 -14.69 13.03
CA ASP A 37 -10.69 -13.26 12.87
C ASP A 37 -11.86 -12.54 12.21
N VAL A 38 -12.35 -11.49 12.87
CA VAL A 38 -13.47 -10.72 12.34
C VAL A 38 -12.92 -9.56 11.54
N VAL A 39 -12.90 -9.70 10.22
CA VAL A 39 -12.47 -8.61 9.33
C VAL A 39 -13.64 -7.71 9.01
N ARG A 40 -13.53 -6.44 9.40
CA ARG A 40 -14.52 -5.39 9.18
C ARG A 40 -14.02 -4.37 8.17
N SER A 41 -14.95 -3.65 7.56
CA SER A 41 -14.67 -2.48 6.71
C SER A 41 -15.66 -1.38 7.04
N ALA A 42 -15.24 -0.13 6.92
CA ALA A 42 -16.11 1.03 7.08
C ALA A 42 -16.51 1.58 5.70
N SER A 43 -17.77 1.98 5.57
CA SER A 43 -18.20 2.87 4.50
C SER A 43 -17.93 4.29 4.96
N VAL A 44 -16.96 4.95 4.32
CA VAL A 44 -16.51 6.30 4.71
C VAL A 44 -16.94 7.31 3.66
N PRO A 45 -17.68 8.34 4.02
CA PRO A 45 -18.11 9.41 3.10
C PRO A 45 -16.98 10.43 2.89
N TRP A 46 -15.95 10.05 2.12
CA TRP A 46 -14.71 10.81 1.93
C TRP A 46 -14.88 12.25 1.42
N ALA A 47 -16.03 12.58 0.83
CA ALA A 47 -16.33 13.93 0.34
C ALA A 47 -16.71 14.94 1.44
N ASP A 48 -17.04 14.43 2.64
CA ASP A 48 -17.43 15.23 3.81
C ASP A 48 -16.48 14.86 4.96
N GLU A 49 -15.59 15.80 5.34
CA GLU A 49 -14.56 15.55 6.36
C GLU A 49 -15.18 15.19 7.72
N ASP A 50 -16.23 15.88 8.16
CA ASP A 50 -16.83 15.64 9.48
C ASP A 50 -17.55 14.30 9.52
N ALA A 51 -18.29 13.95 8.48
CA ALA A 51 -18.92 12.65 8.34
C ALA A 51 -17.89 11.52 8.21
N ALA A 52 -16.78 11.76 7.51
CA ALA A 52 -15.68 10.79 7.38
C ALA A 52 -15.00 10.53 8.72
N VAL A 53 -14.70 11.59 9.50
CA VAL A 53 -14.13 11.45 10.86
C VAL A 53 -15.07 10.64 11.74
N THR A 54 -16.36 10.97 11.78
CA THR A 54 -17.35 10.25 12.57
C THR A 54 -17.39 8.77 12.19
N ALA A 55 -17.50 8.47 10.89
CA ALA A 55 -17.58 7.09 10.41
C ALA A 55 -16.30 6.28 10.73
N LEU A 56 -15.12 6.90 10.65
CA LEU A 56 -13.85 6.26 10.99
C LEU A 56 -13.72 6.02 12.49
N VAL A 57 -14.05 6.99 13.32
CA VAL A 57 -14.04 6.87 14.79
C VAL A 57 -14.98 5.74 15.22
N ASP A 58 -16.22 5.72 14.73
CA ASP A 58 -17.18 4.67 15.05
C ASP A 58 -16.68 3.29 14.61
N ALA A 59 -16.12 3.18 13.39
CA ALA A 59 -15.55 1.93 12.90
C ALA A 59 -14.37 1.45 13.77
N ILE A 60 -13.46 2.33 14.15
CA ILE A 60 -12.32 2.02 15.02
C ILE A 60 -12.82 1.50 16.37
N ARG A 61 -13.80 2.15 16.98
CA ARG A 61 -14.41 1.73 18.25
C ARG A 61 -15.07 0.35 18.19
N THR A 62 -15.49 -0.12 17.01
CA THR A 62 -16.04 -1.49 16.86
C THR A 62 -15.01 -2.59 17.02
N VAL A 63 -13.73 -2.30 16.82
CA VAL A 63 -12.63 -3.28 16.91
C VAL A 63 -11.70 -2.99 18.09
N ARG A 64 -11.42 -1.73 18.37
CA ARG A 64 -10.54 -1.27 19.46
C ARG A 64 -11.29 -1.24 20.78
N THR A 65 -11.47 -2.40 21.39
CA THR A 65 -12.22 -2.62 22.63
C THR A 65 -11.32 -3.23 23.70
N PRO A 66 -11.68 -3.15 25.02
CA PRO A 66 -10.85 -3.70 26.10
C PRO A 66 -10.80 -5.23 26.18
N ASP A 67 -11.70 -5.95 25.51
CA ASP A 67 -11.95 -7.38 25.71
C ASP A 67 -11.29 -8.30 24.67
N ALA A 68 -10.71 -7.75 23.59
CA ALA A 68 -10.07 -8.54 22.56
C ALA A 68 -8.93 -7.78 21.87
N PRO A 69 -7.86 -8.47 21.43
CA PRO A 69 -6.81 -7.87 20.61
C PRO A 69 -7.40 -7.38 19.28
N TRP A 70 -6.78 -6.35 18.72
CA TRP A 70 -7.28 -5.72 17.52
C TRP A 70 -6.18 -5.34 16.55
N ARG A 71 -6.55 -5.24 15.27
CA ARG A 71 -5.72 -4.72 14.19
C ARG A 71 -6.48 -3.65 13.40
N ILE A 72 -5.78 -2.60 13.02
CA ILE A 72 -6.27 -1.61 12.05
C ILE A 72 -5.30 -1.61 10.87
N VAL A 73 -5.80 -1.94 9.68
CA VAL A 73 -5.06 -1.83 8.42
C VAL A 73 -5.49 -0.54 7.74
N TRP A 74 -4.68 0.51 7.87
CA TRP A 74 -4.95 1.79 7.22
C TRP A 74 -4.33 1.82 5.83
N SER A 75 -5.12 1.45 4.83
CA SER A 75 -4.76 1.44 3.40
C SER A 75 -5.48 2.52 2.59
N ALA A 76 -6.22 3.42 3.27
CA ALA A 76 -6.85 4.56 2.63
C ALA A 76 -5.82 5.63 2.26
N GLY A 77 -6.05 6.27 1.13
CA GLY A 77 -5.30 7.41 0.62
C GLY A 77 -5.79 7.75 -0.79
N THR A 78 -6.04 9.02 -1.02
CA THR A 78 -6.58 9.49 -2.32
C THR A 78 -5.49 9.93 -3.28
N GLY A 79 -4.34 10.36 -2.75
CA GLY A 79 -3.29 11.00 -3.51
C GLY A 79 -2.42 10.05 -4.32
N VAL A 80 -1.92 10.58 -5.43
CA VAL A 80 -0.85 10.03 -6.28
C VAL A 80 0.21 11.12 -6.49
N VAL A 81 1.34 10.80 -7.12
CA VAL A 81 2.45 11.75 -7.32
C VAL A 81 1.99 13.09 -7.95
N ALA A 82 1.00 13.06 -8.84
CA ALA A 82 0.45 14.24 -9.52
C ALA A 82 -0.66 14.99 -8.74
N THR A 83 -0.98 14.56 -7.51
CA THR A 83 -2.04 15.19 -6.69
C THR A 83 -1.53 16.49 -6.07
N GLY A 84 -2.39 17.53 -6.05
CA GLY A 84 -2.09 18.82 -5.42
C GLY A 84 -1.92 18.74 -3.90
N ALA A 85 -1.17 19.68 -3.34
CA ALA A 85 -0.84 19.72 -1.89
C ALA A 85 -2.08 19.81 -0.99
N GLU A 86 -3.12 20.53 -1.42
CA GLU A 86 -4.36 20.76 -0.65
C GLU A 86 -5.08 19.46 -0.27
N VAL A 87 -5.07 18.48 -1.19
CA VAL A 87 -5.68 17.16 -0.95
C VAL A 87 -4.93 16.42 0.19
N PHE A 88 -3.61 16.53 0.22
CA PHE A 88 -2.80 15.93 1.27
C PHE A 88 -2.98 16.62 2.62
N GLU A 89 -3.13 17.95 2.63
CA GLU A 89 -3.43 18.70 3.86
C GLU A 89 -4.77 18.26 4.46
N ALA A 90 -5.80 18.09 3.62
CA ALA A 90 -7.10 17.57 4.06
C ALA A 90 -6.97 16.14 4.62
N GLU A 91 -6.21 15.26 3.96
CA GLU A 91 -5.93 13.90 4.47
C GLU A 91 -5.22 13.94 5.82
N GLN A 92 -4.22 14.82 6.00
CA GLN A 92 -3.51 14.98 7.25
C GLN A 92 -4.40 15.50 8.39
N ARG A 93 -5.29 16.46 8.11
CA ARG A 93 -6.27 16.95 9.10
C ARG A 93 -7.23 15.84 9.53
N LEU A 94 -7.77 15.10 8.57
CA LEU A 94 -8.68 13.98 8.84
C LEU A 94 -8.01 12.92 9.71
N ILE A 95 -6.79 12.48 9.37
CA ILE A 95 -6.02 11.52 10.16
C ILE A 95 -5.82 12.05 11.59
N GLY A 96 -5.37 13.31 11.74
CA GLY A 96 -5.16 13.93 13.06
C GLY A 96 -6.43 13.90 13.92
N ARG A 97 -7.56 14.38 13.38
CA ARG A 97 -8.85 14.41 14.09
C ARG A 97 -9.32 13.01 14.52
N VAL A 98 -9.17 12.02 13.66
CA VAL A 98 -9.56 10.63 14.00
C VAL A 98 -8.69 10.11 15.13
N LEU A 99 -7.37 10.21 15.01
CA LEU A 99 -6.42 9.70 16.00
C LEU A 99 -6.57 10.38 17.36
N GLU A 100 -6.72 11.71 17.39
CA GLU A 100 -6.97 12.49 18.61
C GLU A 100 -8.27 12.05 19.29
N THR A 101 -9.34 11.82 18.53
CA THR A 101 -10.64 11.44 19.08
C THR A 101 -10.63 10.07 19.76
N VAL A 102 -9.81 9.13 19.27
CA VAL A 102 -9.75 7.76 19.80
C VAL A 102 -8.56 7.52 20.74
N ALA A 103 -7.74 8.53 21.00
CA ALA A 103 -6.49 8.36 21.78
C ALA A 103 -6.77 7.85 23.21
N ASP A 104 -7.75 8.42 23.89
CA ASP A 104 -8.08 8.13 25.28
C ASP A 104 -9.05 6.95 25.44
N ASP A 105 -9.52 6.34 24.34
CA ASP A 105 -10.42 5.20 24.39
C ASP A 105 -9.71 3.99 25.01
N ALA A 106 -10.29 3.36 26.03
CA ALA A 106 -9.77 2.14 26.62
C ALA A 106 -9.81 0.98 25.61
N ALA A 107 -8.68 0.29 25.46
CA ALA A 107 -8.56 -0.81 24.50
C ALA A 107 -7.59 -1.90 24.99
N ALA A 108 -7.80 -3.13 24.54
CA ALA A 108 -6.81 -4.20 24.64
C ALA A 108 -5.57 -3.87 23.78
N PRO A 109 -4.45 -4.60 23.97
CA PRO A 109 -3.30 -4.47 23.09
C PRO A 109 -3.68 -4.70 21.61
N GLY A 110 -3.11 -3.90 20.72
CA GLY A 110 -3.40 -4.01 19.29
C GLY A 110 -2.32 -3.40 18.42
N THR A 111 -2.46 -3.63 17.11
CA THR A 111 -1.50 -3.22 16.10
C THR A 111 -2.17 -2.38 15.01
N LEU A 112 -1.57 -1.24 14.69
CA LEU A 112 -1.94 -0.43 13.54
C LEU A 112 -0.92 -0.63 12.42
N PHE A 113 -1.42 -0.97 11.23
CA PHE A 113 -0.65 -0.94 9.99
C PHE A 113 -0.99 0.31 9.20
N PHE A 114 0.01 1.05 8.74
CA PHE A 114 -0.15 2.20 7.84
C PHE A 114 0.53 1.93 6.49
N ALA A 115 -0.24 2.00 5.40
CA ALA A 115 0.27 1.87 4.04
C ALA A 115 0.95 3.17 3.58
N SER A 116 2.27 3.18 3.56
CA SER A 116 3.14 4.22 3.01
C SER A 116 3.68 3.81 1.64
N SER A 117 4.64 4.56 1.09
CA SER A 117 5.18 4.35 -0.26
C SER A 117 6.70 4.50 -0.29
N ALA A 118 7.42 3.42 -0.57
CA ALA A 118 8.87 3.47 -0.75
C ALA A 118 9.24 4.34 -1.96
N GLY A 119 8.58 4.14 -3.10
CA GLY A 119 8.86 4.90 -4.31
C GLY A 119 8.68 6.41 -4.16
N ALA A 120 7.77 6.85 -3.28
CA ALA A 120 7.54 8.28 -3.05
C ALA A 120 8.51 8.88 -2.01
N VAL A 121 8.84 8.14 -0.95
CA VAL A 121 9.68 8.69 0.12
C VAL A 121 11.16 8.65 -0.23
N TYR A 122 11.60 7.72 -1.09
CA TYR A 122 12.98 7.59 -1.51
C TYR A 122 13.28 8.14 -2.91
N ALA A 123 12.33 8.84 -3.56
CA ALA A 123 12.46 9.32 -4.94
C ALA A 123 13.72 10.15 -5.22
N GLY A 124 14.22 10.90 -4.25
CA GLY A 124 15.41 11.73 -4.34
C GLY A 124 16.58 11.22 -3.50
N SER A 125 16.48 10.02 -2.90
CA SER A 125 17.60 9.39 -2.19
C SER A 125 18.66 8.92 -3.17
N ALA A 126 19.91 8.82 -2.72
CA ALA A 126 21.03 8.35 -3.50
C ALA A 126 21.38 6.88 -3.18
N ASP A 127 22.14 6.24 -4.08
CA ASP A 127 22.76 4.93 -3.84
C ASP A 127 21.77 3.76 -3.65
N ALA A 128 20.85 3.59 -4.62
CA ALA A 128 19.99 2.40 -4.66
C ALA A 128 20.83 1.09 -4.77
N PRO A 129 20.37 -0.06 -4.24
CA PRO A 129 19.04 -0.29 -3.69
C PRO A 129 18.85 0.30 -2.27
N PHE A 130 17.65 0.84 -2.01
CA PHE A 130 17.31 1.46 -0.72
C PHE A 130 16.82 0.42 0.28
N ASP A 131 17.16 0.61 1.55
CA ASP A 131 16.66 -0.14 2.68
C ASP A 131 16.02 0.80 3.74
N GLU A 132 15.56 0.24 4.85
CA GLU A 132 14.91 1.01 5.92
C GLU A 132 15.86 1.98 6.65
N GLY A 133 17.17 1.79 6.52
CA GLY A 133 18.21 2.69 7.04
C GLY A 133 18.54 3.86 6.11
N THR A 134 18.02 3.84 4.87
CA THR A 134 18.23 4.93 3.90
C THR A 134 17.44 6.17 4.33
N ASP A 135 18.09 7.34 4.32
CA ASP A 135 17.42 8.61 4.60
C ASP A 135 16.39 8.94 3.52
N PRO A 136 15.10 9.18 3.89
CA PRO A 136 14.08 9.56 2.94
C PRO A 136 14.29 10.95 2.34
N HIS A 137 14.27 11.03 1.01
CA HIS A 137 14.34 12.29 0.26
C HIS A 137 13.17 12.41 -0.74
N PRO A 138 11.95 12.77 -0.27
CA PRO A 138 10.78 12.86 -1.14
C PRO A 138 10.86 14.07 -2.08
N LEU A 139 10.76 13.84 -3.39
CA LEU A 139 10.74 14.90 -4.40
C LEU A 139 9.35 15.56 -4.52
N ALA A 140 8.28 14.78 -4.40
CA ALA A 140 6.89 15.23 -4.59
C ALA A 140 6.17 15.56 -3.27
N PRO A 141 5.10 16.37 -3.30
CA PRO A 141 4.19 16.58 -2.17
C PRO A 141 3.64 15.27 -1.60
N TYR A 142 3.37 14.29 -2.44
CA TYR A 142 2.89 12.96 -2.04
C TYR A 142 3.85 12.25 -1.07
N GLY A 143 5.15 12.21 -1.37
CA GLY A 143 6.13 11.58 -0.49
C GLY A 143 6.27 12.32 0.85
N ARG A 144 6.24 13.65 0.83
CA ARG A 144 6.23 14.47 2.07
C ARG A 144 4.99 14.19 2.91
N ALA A 145 3.82 14.07 2.28
CA ALA A 145 2.57 13.75 2.97
C ALA A 145 2.62 12.34 3.60
N LYS A 146 3.22 11.36 2.90
CA LYS A 146 3.42 10.02 3.47
C LYS A 146 4.29 10.05 4.71
N LEU A 147 5.42 10.75 4.70
CA LEU A 147 6.29 10.91 5.87
C LEU A 147 5.58 11.65 7.02
N ALA A 148 4.79 12.68 6.73
CA ALA A 148 4.00 13.38 7.74
C ALA A 148 2.94 12.46 8.39
N ALA A 149 2.28 11.61 7.60
CA ALA A 149 1.35 10.61 8.14
C ALA A 149 2.07 9.54 8.97
N GLU A 150 3.24 9.04 8.50
CA GLU A 150 4.08 8.12 9.28
C GLU A 150 4.41 8.71 10.67
N ALA A 151 4.80 9.97 10.73
CA ALA A 151 5.10 10.66 11.99
C ALA A 151 3.87 10.72 12.91
N ARG A 152 2.69 11.13 12.39
CA ARG A 152 1.45 11.19 13.18
C ARG A 152 1.04 9.83 13.74
N PHE A 153 1.13 8.78 12.94
CA PHE A 153 0.82 7.43 13.43
C PHE A 153 1.83 6.95 14.47
N ARG A 154 3.12 7.33 14.36
CA ARG A 154 4.15 7.03 15.39
C ARG A 154 3.86 7.73 16.71
N ASP A 155 3.55 9.02 16.66
CA ASP A 155 3.24 9.81 17.85
C ASP A 155 2.02 9.23 18.56
N TRP A 156 0.97 8.92 17.81
CA TRP A 156 -0.24 8.29 18.35
C TRP A 156 0.03 6.89 18.92
N ALA A 157 0.78 6.06 18.22
CA ALA A 157 1.14 4.72 18.67
C ALA A 157 1.94 4.76 19.98
N THR A 158 2.88 5.69 20.11
CA THR A 158 3.65 5.92 21.34
C THR A 158 2.74 6.33 22.49
N THR A 159 1.83 7.30 22.27
CA THR A 159 0.93 7.81 23.31
C THR A 159 -0.05 6.75 23.80
N THR A 160 -0.53 5.89 22.90
CA THR A 160 -1.55 4.86 23.21
C THR A 160 -0.95 3.49 23.50
N SER A 161 0.37 3.36 23.52
CA SER A 161 1.07 2.06 23.61
C SER A 161 0.62 1.05 22.55
N THR A 162 0.18 1.53 21.38
CA THR A 162 -0.20 0.71 20.23
C THR A 162 1.07 0.27 19.47
N ARG A 163 1.09 -0.97 18.96
CA ARG A 163 2.14 -1.38 18.01
C ARG A 163 1.87 -0.76 16.66
N LEU A 164 2.92 -0.30 16.00
CA LEU A 164 2.80 0.31 14.67
C LEU A 164 3.67 -0.41 13.65
N LEU A 165 3.08 -0.80 12.54
CA LEU A 165 3.79 -1.25 11.34
C LEU A 165 3.58 -0.24 10.22
N VAL A 166 4.63 0.48 9.85
CA VAL A 166 4.64 1.35 8.66
C VAL A 166 5.13 0.53 7.47
N GLY A 167 4.26 0.29 6.51
CA GLY A 167 4.59 -0.44 5.28
C GLY A 167 4.90 0.51 4.13
N ARG A 168 6.18 0.65 3.74
CA ARG A 168 6.61 1.39 2.56
C ARG A 168 6.63 0.45 1.36
N PHE A 169 5.61 0.55 0.50
CA PHE A 169 5.48 -0.30 -0.69
C PHE A 169 6.30 0.19 -1.87
N SER A 170 6.88 -0.76 -2.60
CA SER A 170 7.35 -0.57 -3.97
C SER A 170 6.17 -0.40 -4.94
N ASN A 171 6.36 -0.57 -6.26
CA ASN A 171 5.25 -0.40 -7.20
C ASN A 171 4.31 -1.61 -7.16
N LEU A 172 3.14 -1.41 -6.55
CA LEU A 172 2.08 -2.42 -6.55
C LEU A 172 1.47 -2.56 -7.95
N TYR A 173 1.34 -3.80 -8.42
CA TYR A 173 0.66 -4.12 -9.67
C TYR A 173 -0.18 -5.39 -9.54
N GLY A 174 -1.08 -5.63 -10.47
CA GLY A 174 -1.95 -6.80 -10.45
C GLY A 174 -3.41 -6.48 -10.79
N PRO A 175 -4.28 -7.50 -10.80
CA PRO A 175 -5.72 -7.33 -11.05
C PRO A 175 -6.41 -6.43 -10.03
N GLY A 176 -7.32 -5.58 -10.51
CA GLY A 176 -8.13 -4.72 -9.66
C GLY A 176 -7.51 -3.36 -9.34
N ALA A 177 -6.45 -2.93 -10.04
CA ALA A 177 -5.94 -1.57 -9.92
C ALA A 177 -7.01 -0.53 -10.28
N ASN A 178 -6.96 0.65 -9.63
CA ASN A 178 -7.88 1.74 -9.96
C ASN A 178 -7.43 2.44 -11.25
N LEU A 179 -8.07 2.09 -12.36
CA LEU A 179 -7.75 2.61 -13.69
C LEU A 179 -8.08 4.09 -13.87
N GLY A 180 -8.93 4.67 -13.03
CA GLY A 180 -9.23 6.10 -13.02
C GLY A 180 -8.09 6.97 -12.46
N LYS A 181 -7.08 6.35 -11.83
CA LYS A 181 -5.86 7.04 -11.39
C LYS A 181 -4.77 6.86 -12.45
N ALA A 182 -4.10 7.93 -12.81
CA ALA A 182 -2.92 7.90 -13.71
C ALA A 182 -1.70 7.30 -12.98
N GLN A 183 -1.82 6.07 -12.51
CA GLN A 183 -0.81 5.35 -11.73
C GLN A 183 -0.84 3.86 -12.06
N GLY A 184 0.34 3.22 -11.97
CA GLY A 184 0.48 1.79 -12.24
C GLY A 184 0.75 1.51 -13.72
N LEU A 185 2.03 1.59 -14.13
CA LEU A 185 2.45 1.48 -15.52
C LEU A 185 1.88 0.25 -16.23
N VAL A 186 1.98 -0.93 -15.63
CA VAL A 186 1.47 -2.19 -16.21
C VAL A 186 -0.01 -2.07 -16.58
N SER A 187 -0.85 -1.60 -15.65
CA SER A 187 -2.30 -1.46 -15.87
C SER A 187 -2.63 -0.36 -16.88
N GLN A 188 -1.88 0.74 -16.90
CA GLN A 188 -2.10 1.84 -17.86
C GLN A 188 -1.70 1.47 -19.27
N LEU A 189 -0.57 0.76 -19.47
CA LEU A 189 -0.17 0.22 -20.76
C LEU A 189 -1.22 -0.76 -21.30
N ALA A 190 -1.65 -1.72 -20.47
CA ALA A 190 -2.65 -2.69 -20.86
C ALA A 190 -4.01 -2.04 -21.20
N LEU A 191 -4.43 -1.06 -20.38
CA LEU A 191 -5.66 -0.31 -20.61
C LEU A 191 -5.63 0.45 -21.94
N ALA A 192 -4.54 1.18 -22.20
CA ALA A 192 -4.37 1.96 -23.42
C ALA A 192 -4.43 1.06 -24.67
N HIS A 193 -3.75 -0.09 -24.64
CA HIS A 193 -3.78 -1.06 -25.72
C HIS A 193 -5.21 -1.59 -25.99
N LEU A 194 -5.92 -2.00 -24.93
CA LEU A 194 -7.31 -2.48 -25.03
C LEU A 194 -8.28 -1.39 -25.55
N GLU A 195 -7.95 -0.11 -25.35
CA GLU A 195 -8.71 1.04 -25.84
C GLU A 195 -8.28 1.51 -27.23
N GLY A 196 -7.26 0.90 -27.84
CA GLY A 196 -6.71 1.30 -29.13
C GLY A 196 -6.10 2.70 -29.13
N ARG A 197 -5.60 3.16 -27.99
CA ARG A 197 -4.95 4.50 -27.84
C ARG A 197 -3.49 4.39 -27.50
N PRO A 198 -2.67 5.40 -27.86
CA PRO A 198 -1.27 5.41 -27.51
C PRO A 198 -1.05 5.55 -25.99
N SER A 199 0.06 5.00 -25.51
CA SER A 199 0.60 5.24 -24.16
C SER A 199 1.77 6.22 -24.24
N SER A 200 1.78 7.23 -23.36
CA SER A 200 2.90 8.17 -23.28
C SER A 200 3.80 7.82 -22.09
N ILE A 201 5.12 7.75 -22.34
CA ILE A 201 6.15 7.54 -21.31
C ILE A 201 6.88 8.86 -21.09
N TYR A 202 6.98 9.28 -19.82
CA TYR A 202 7.52 10.61 -19.45
C TYR A 202 8.90 10.55 -18.80
N VAL A 203 9.47 9.36 -18.64
CA VAL A 203 10.78 9.13 -18.04
C VAL A 203 11.63 8.29 -18.98
N PRO A 204 12.98 8.33 -18.89
CA PRO A 204 13.85 7.45 -19.67
C PRO A 204 13.45 5.99 -19.52
N THR A 205 13.55 5.22 -20.61
CA THR A 205 13.16 3.80 -20.63
C THR A 205 14.05 2.90 -19.78
N GLU A 206 15.24 3.38 -19.42
CA GLU A 206 16.20 2.76 -18.49
C GLU A 206 15.82 2.95 -17.01
N THR A 207 14.84 3.80 -16.74
CA THR A 207 14.33 4.02 -15.38
C THR A 207 13.88 2.72 -14.75
N THR A 208 14.45 2.38 -13.59
CA THR A 208 14.26 1.09 -12.93
C THR A 208 13.30 1.20 -11.73
N ARG A 209 12.41 0.23 -11.60
CA ARG A 209 11.44 0.11 -10.51
C ARG A 209 11.39 -1.32 -9.98
N ASP A 210 11.17 -1.48 -8.68
CA ASP A 210 10.72 -2.74 -8.11
C ASP A 210 9.21 -2.88 -8.26
N TYR A 211 8.74 -4.07 -8.62
CA TYR A 211 7.33 -4.39 -8.83
C TYR A 211 6.88 -5.50 -7.90
N LEU A 212 5.92 -5.20 -7.03
CA LEU A 212 5.35 -6.17 -6.09
C LEU A 212 3.91 -6.51 -6.49
N TYR A 213 3.66 -7.80 -6.74
CA TYR A 213 2.33 -8.28 -7.09
C TYR A 213 1.36 -8.11 -5.92
N ILE A 214 0.13 -7.69 -6.21
CA ILE A 214 -0.83 -7.26 -5.19
C ILE A 214 -1.21 -8.35 -4.20
N GLU A 215 -1.27 -9.61 -4.61
CA GLU A 215 -1.60 -10.74 -3.75
C GLU A 215 -0.42 -11.10 -2.83
N ASP A 216 0.82 -11.00 -3.34
CA ASP A 216 2.02 -11.15 -2.54
C ASP A 216 2.11 -10.04 -1.48
N ALA A 217 1.87 -8.80 -1.89
CA ALA A 217 1.83 -7.65 -0.98
C ALA A 217 0.82 -7.85 0.16
N ALA A 218 -0.38 -8.34 -0.16
CA ALA A 218 -1.42 -8.60 0.84
C ALA A 218 -1.02 -9.71 1.82
N SER A 219 -0.43 -10.80 1.32
CA SER A 219 0.09 -11.87 2.16
C SER A 219 1.21 -11.38 3.07
N MET A 220 2.18 -10.61 2.52
CA MET A 220 3.27 -10.00 3.29
C MET A 220 2.77 -9.10 4.42
N VAL A 221 1.71 -8.31 4.18
CA VAL A 221 1.10 -7.45 5.22
C VAL A 221 0.58 -8.30 6.38
N LEU A 222 -0.10 -9.40 6.09
CA LEU A 222 -0.65 -10.28 7.14
C LEU A 222 0.46 -10.99 7.93
N ASP A 223 1.51 -11.47 7.24
CA ASP A 223 2.65 -12.11 7.90
C ASP A 223 3.42 -11.11 8.77
N ALA A 224 3.64 -9.89 8.27
CA ALA A 224 4.30 -8.84 9.03
C ALA A 224 3.48 -8.40 10.26
N LEU A 225 2.15 -8.35 10.14
CA LEU A 225 1.26 -8.07 11.27
C LEU A 225 1.36 -9.16 12.35
N ASP A 226 1.43 -10.44 11.95
CA ASP A 226 1.59 -11.53 12.93
C ASP A 226 2.90 -11.40 13.71
N LEU A 227 4.02 -11.04 13.05
CA LEU A 227 5.30 -10.81 13.72
C LEU A 227 5.25 -9.59 14.64
N VAL A 228 4.65 -8.48 14.20
CA VAL A 228 4.58 -7.25 15.01
C VAL A 228 3.62 -7.41 16.20
N ASP A 229 2.62 -8.27 16.13
CA ASP A 229 1.74 -8.56 17.28
C ASP A 229 2.48 -9.22 18.45
N GLU A 230 3.60 -9.88 18.19
CA GLU A 230 4.46 -10.49 19.23
C GLU A 230 5.44 -9.48 19.85
N GLU A 231 5.60 -8.30 19.25
CA GLU A 231 6.49 -7.26 19.78
C GLU A 231 5.93 -6.61 21.05
N PRO A 232 6.76 -5.96 21.86
CA PRO A 232 6.29 -5.17 23.01
C PRO A 232 5.30 -4.08 22.59
N ALA A 233 4.37 -3.75 23.46
CA ALA A 233 3.43 -2.64 23.26
C ALA A 233 4.17 -1.33 23.03
N GLY A 234 3.71 -0.52 22.08
CA GLY A 234 4.35 0.74 21.68
C GLY A 234 5.51 0.59 20.71
N THR A 235 5.88 -0.64 20.31
CA THR A 235 6.91 -0.85 19.27
C THR A 235 6.44 -0.27 17.93
N ALA A 236 7.32 0.48 17.26
CA ALA A 236 7.07 1.02 15.93
C ALA A 236 8.09 0.48 14.93
N VAL A 237 7.63 -0.27 13.97
CA VAL A 237 8.43 -0.90 12.90
C VAL A 237 8.16 -0.20 11.59
N THR A 238 9.22 0.09 10.81
CA THR A 238 9.10 0.45 9.39
C THR A 238 9.65 -0.69 8.57
N LYS A 239 8.87 -1.15 7.57
CA LYS A 239 9.30 -2.18 6.63
C LYS A 239 9.07 -1.72 5.20
N ILE A 240 10.03 -1.97 4.33
CA ILE A 240 9.88 -1.87 2.89
C ILE A 240 9.26 -3.18 2.38
N PHE A 241 8.13 -3.06 1.70
CA PHE A 241 7.45 -4.18 1.02
C PHE A 241 7.83 -4.12 -0.46
N ALA A 242 8.75 -4.97 -0.85
CA ALA A 242 9.31 -5.08 -2.19
C ALA A 242 9.53 -6.55 -2.54
N SER A 243 9.53 -6.87 -3.82
CA SER A 243 9.77 -8.24 -4.30
C SER A 243 11.24 -8.53 -4.59
N GLY A 244 12.06 -7.49 -4.74
CA GLY A 244 13.41 -7.61 -5.31
C GLY A 244 13.41 -7.85 -6.83
N GLN A 245 12.25 -7.99 -7.47
CA GLN A 245 12.11 -8.13 -8.93
C GLN A 245 12.01 -6.73 -9.55
N SER A 246 13.15 -6.17 -9.89
CA SER A 246 13.21 -4.85 -10.52
C SER A 246 13.21 -4.99 -12.05
N ALA A 247 12.48 -4.10 -12.70
CA ALA A 247 12.45 -4.00 -14.16
C ALA A 247 12.58 -2.55 -14.61
N THR A 248 13.20 -2.35 -15.76
CA THR A 248 13.23 -1.06 -16.47
C THR A 248 11.87 -0.81 -17.14
N ILE A 249 11.58 0.45 -17.46
CA ILE A 249 10.37 0.80 -18.22
C ILE A 249 10.33 0.04 -19.56
N ALA A 250 11.49 -0.11 -20.24
CA ALA A 250 11.58 -0.89 -21.48
C ALA A 250 11.19 -2.36 -21.27
N GLU A 251 11.67 -3.00 -20.21
CA GLU A 251 11.32 -4.39 -19.87
C GLU A 251 9.83 -4.55 -19.50
N VAL A 252 9.25 -3.57 -18.81
CA VAL A 252 7.81 -3.58 -18.54
C VAL A 252 6.99 -3.51 -19.80
N ILE A 253 7.35 -2.63 -20.75
CA ILE A 253 6.68 -2.51 -22.05
C ILE A 253 6.76 -3.85 -22.78
N ALA A 254 7.96 -4.42 -22.93
CA ALA A 254 8.17 -5.70 -23.61
C ALA A 254 7.39 -6.85 -22.97
N THR A 255 7.28 -6.86 -21.62
CA THR A 255 6.52 -7.89 -20.89
C THR A 255 5.01 -7.76 -21.14
N VAL A 256 4.49 -6.53 -21.22
CA VAL A 256 3.07 -6.30 -21.57
C VAL A 256 2.79 -6.68 -23.02
N GLU A 257 3.68 -6.34 -23.95
CA GLU A 257 3.62 -6.77 -25.37
C GLU A 257 3.58 -8.29 -25.48
N GLN A 258 4.47 -8.97 -24.76
CA GLN A 258 4.48 -10.43 -24.72
C GLN A 258 3.14 -11.02 -24.21
N ALA A 259 2.54 -10.39 -23.19
CA ALA A 259 1.27 -10.85 -22.63
C ALA A 259 0.09 -10.69 -23.60
N PHE A 260 0.12 -9.69 -24.49
CA PHE A 260 -0.85 -9.52 -25.56
C PHE A 260 -0.50 -10.32 -26.83
N GLY A 261 0.76 -10.64 -27.07
CA GLY A 261 1.27 -11.16 -28.34
C GLY A 261 1.31 -10.12 -29.46
N GLU A 262 1.24 -8.84 -29.12
CA GLU A 262 1.17 -7.69 -30.03
C GLU A 262 2.02 -6.53 -29.52
N SER A 263 2.52 -5.68 -30.41
CA SER A 263 3.24 -4.46 -30.05
C SER A 263 2.29 -3.37 -29.56
N LEU A 264 2.74 -2.60 -28.57
CA LEU A 264 2.02 -1.45 -28.03
C LEU A 264 2.34 -0.17 -28.81
N ASP A 265 1.37 0.74 -28.98
CA ASP A 265 1.62 2.11 -29.44
C ASP A 265 2.16 2.95 -28.27
N VAL A 266 3.48 2.92 -28.07
CA VAL A 266 4.17 3.68 -27.02
C VAL A 266 4.86 4.87 -27.64
N ARG A 267 4.70 6.04 -27.02
CA ARG A 267 5.28 7.31 -27.49
C ARG A 267 6.02 8.02 -26.38
N ASP A 268 7.08 8.73 -26.74
CA ASP A 268 7.71 9.68 -25.82
C ASP A 268 6.75 10.81 -25.53
N GLY A 269 6.61 11.13 -24.24
CA GLY A 269 5.77 12.21 -23.74
C GLY A 269 6.56 13.19 -22.89
N ALA A 270 5.92 14.29 -22.54
CA ALA A 270 6.44 15.25 -21.58
C ALA A 270 5.36 15.53 -20.52
N ASP A 271 5.71 15.37 -19.27
CA ASP A 271 4.84 15.68 -18.13
C ASP A 271 5.68 16.31 -17.01
N PRO A 272 5.25 17.42 -16.41
CA PRO A 272 5.98 18.05 -15.30
C PRO A 272 6.23 17.11 -14.10
N SER A 273 5.39 16.10 -13.90
CA SER A 273 5.55 15.12 -12.82
C SER A 273 6.76 14.21 -12.99
N ALA A 274 7.34 14.14 -14.18
CA ALA A 274 8.57 13.39 -14.44
C ALA A 274 9.75 13.85 -13.56
N THR A 275 9.81 15.14 -13.23
CA THR A 275 10.84 15.73 -12.37
C THR A 275 10.77 15.24 -10.91
N PHE A 276 9.66 14.65 -10.51
CA PHE A 276 9.43 14.09 -9.17
C PHE A 276 9.71 12.58 -9.10
N GLN A 277 10.20 11.98 -10.18
CA GLN A 277 10.44 10.54 -10.25
C GLN A 277 11.93 10.24 -10.15
N GLY A 278 12.32 9.44 -9.15
CA GLY A 278 13.67 8.88 -9.09
C GLY A 278 13.92 7.97 -10.30
N LEU A 279 15.16 7.91 -10.79
CA LEU A 279 15.52 7.08 -11.94
C LEU A 279 15.76 5.61 -11.55
N ASP A 280 16.19 5.37 -10.32
CA ASP A 280 16.44 4.03 -9.78
C ASP A 280 15.72 3.90 -8.44
N LEU A 281 14.68 3.06 -8.41
CA LEU A 281 13.90 2.75 -7.22
C LEU A 281 13.90 1.24 -6.99
N ARG A 282 15.10 0.68 -6.81
CA ARG A 282 15.33 -0.67 -6.33
C ARG A 282 15.38 -0.67 -4.81
N PHE A 283 14.87 -1.74 -4.20
CA PHE A 283 14.78 -1.88 -2.75
C PHE A 283 15.40 -3.20 -2.28
N ALA A 284 15.99 -3.17 -1.07
CA ALA A 284 16.55 -4.32 -0.40
C ALA A 284 16.18 -4.27 1.10
N SER A 285 14.95 -4.68 1.43
CA SER A 285 14.45 -4.71 2.80
C SER A 285 15.33 -5.56 3.71
N ARG A 286 15.52 -5.11 4.96
CA ARG A 286 16.28 -5.84 6.00
C ARG A 286 15.48 -6.06 7.28
N VAL A 287 14.31 -5.45 7.37
CA VAL A 287 13.44 -5.51 8.55
C VAL A 287 12.39 -6.60 8.33
N LEU A 288 12.14 -7.43 9.35
CA LEU A 288 11.25 -8.59 9.28
C LEU A 288 11.59 -9.48 8.06
N ALA A 289 12.84 -9.92 7.97
CA ALA A 289 13.37 -10.67 6.83
C ALA A 289 12.58 -11.96 6.53
N GLU A 290 11.97 -12.55 7.54
CA GLU A 290 11.11 -13.74 7.43
C GLU A 290 9.91 -13.50 6.51
N VAL A 291 9.42 -12.25 6.43
CA VAL A 291 8.34 -11.85 5.52
C VAL A 291 8.78 -11.93 4.07
N ASP A 292 10.07 -11.71 3.81
CA ASP A 292 10.65 -11.72 2.47
C ASP A 292 11.10 -13.13 2.01
N ASP A 293 11.22 -14.10 2.95
CA ASP A 293 11.57 -15.49 2.67
C ASP A 293 10.36 -16.24 2.06
N ARG A 294 10.07 -15.95 0.81
CA ARG A 294 8.96 -16.52 0.03
C ARG A 294 9.25 -16.60 -1.45
N THR A 295 8.50 -17.43 -2.16
CA THR A 295 8.46 -17.36 -3.62
C THR A 295 7.48 -16.29 -4.06
N PHE A 296 7.99 -15.21 -4.62
CA PHE A 296 7.17 -14.16 -5.20
C PHE A 296 6.56 -14.60 -6.54
N THR A 297 5.40 -14.05 -6.86
CA THR A 297 4.82 -14.17 -8.20
C THR A 297 5.81 -13.62 -9.22
N ASP A 298 6.18 -14.42 -10.22
CA ASP A 298 7.04 -13.99 -11.32
C ASP A 298 6.43 -12.78 -12.04
N PHE A 299 7.28 -11.81 -12.41
CA PHE A 299 6.80 -10.54 -12.97
C PHE A 299 5.98 -10.74 -14.26
N ALA A 300 6.45 -11.59 -15.18
CA ALA A 300 5.74 -11.86 -16.43
C ALA A 300 4.39 -12.54 -16.18
N GLU A 301 4.34 -13.48 -15.25
CA GLU A 301 3.10 -14.14 -14.83
C GLU A 301 2.11 -13.15 -14.20
N GLY A 302 2.58 -12.26 -13.31
CA GLY A 302 1.74 -11.21 -12.72
C GLY A 302 1.19 -10.24 -13.76
N VAL A 303 2.01 -9.85 -14.75
CA VAL A 303 1.58 -9.02 -15.89
C VAL A 303 0.51 -9.74 -16.70
N ARG A 304 0.73 -11.02 -17.07
CA ARG A 304 -0.25 -11.84 -17.80
C ARG A 304 -1.61 -11.88 -17.07
N ARG A 305 -1.62 -12.16 -15.77
CA ARG A 305 -2.85 -12.17 -14.94
C ARG A 305 -3.53 -10.80 -14.93
N THR A 306 -2.76 -9.72 -14.90
CA THR A 306 -3.30 -8.34 -14.92
C THR A 306 -4.00 -8.06 -16.25
N VAL A 307 -3.36 -8.37 -17.38
CA VAL A 307 -3.90 -8.20 -18.74
C VAL A 307 -5.18 -9.01 -18.91
N GLU A 308 -5.19 -10.29 -18.52
CA GLU A 308 -6.36 -11.16 -18.61
C GLU A 308 -7.55 -10.64 -17.78
N ALA A 309 -7.29 -10.13 -16.57
CA ALA A 309 -8.35 -9.56 -15.73
C ALA A 309 -8.99 -8.34 -16.39
N LEU A 310 -8.16 -7.42 -16.92
CA LEU A 310 -8.62 -6.23 -17.64
C LEU A 310 -9.44 -6.57 -18.90
N GLY A 311 -9.05 -7.61 -19.62
CA GLY A 311 -9.78 -8.09 -20.78
C GLY A 311 -11.14 -8.73 -20.45
N ARG A 312 -11.29 -9.34 -19.26
CA ARG A 312 -12.58 -9.89 -18.78
C ARG A 312 -13.56 -8.82 -18.34
N ASP A 313 -13.08 -7.79 -17.64
CA ASP A 313 -13.92 -6.71 -17.09
C ASP A 313 -14.57 -5.84 -18.19
N ARG A 314 -14.15 -6.01 -19.47
CA ARG A 314 -14.61 -5.25 -20.63
C ARG A 314 -15.51 -6.06 -21.59
N ARG A 315 -15.73 -7.32 -21.31
CA ARG A 315 -16.68 -8.17 -22.06
C ARG A 315 -18.04 -8.19 -21.39
#